data_6f252f04f6a4a20428144eaf8c7e4ba1
#
_entry.id   6f252f04f6a4a20428144eaf8c7e4ba1
#
_cell.length_a   1.000
_cell.length_b   1.000
_cell.length_c   1.000
_cell.angle_alpha   90.00
_cell.angle_beta   90.00
_cell.angle_gamma   90.00
#
_symmetry.space_group_name_H-M   'P 1'
#
loop_
_entity.id
_entity.type
_entity.pdbx_description
1 polymer ?
#
loop_
_entity_poly.entity_id
_entity_poly.type
_entity_poly.pdbx_seq_one_letter_code
_entity_poly.pdbx_strand_id
1 'polypeptide(L)'
;MNMRKHILACLALALLASCTNSGTEKETVEKNNPKTEVKKEVKSQTKPKKRLAMPVLDLNVRYPKKIIDLQDIADVEYIVLETHEDGLAGSNYYTTLTDSLIITYNSSNDILIFHRDGRFSHSFNREGGSGKEHSLISENLCVNPEQKEIYIYESARGRIQVYSFDGQHKRTLKVRGDGFEFGRLFYIDTKSMLLEDRNDVGANGNNPRPYYRLSVADGSKKRLPLKVEKRISNAESWYVKETGLFWGIGVNISPVANIGGELIISDFALDTVYAYRDERLIPIARKVNWMKNSGKPWLVTLDAITDKYYLWHAIKKTLKMTAWPDKTFLQDRYTGECTQIKLADKNITDKKYRFRHRASANLFCLPKGYIMQYYPAYSLVELYKEGKLQGELKEIASKLGEDDNPVLMLAKFKE
;
A
#
# COMPACT_ATOMS: atom_id res chain seq x y z
N MET A 1 48.19 28.41 -23.06
CA MET A 1 48.13 29.44 -24.13
C MET A 1 46.66 29.83 -24.29
N ASN A 2 46.39 30.94 -23.62
CA ASN A 2 45.52 32.07 -24.00
C ASN A 2 44.09 31.78 -24.41
N MET A 3 43.12 32.13 -23.54
CA MET A 3 42.44 33.45 -23.37
C MET A 3 41.46 33.75 -24.51
N ARG A 4 40.22 34.15 -24.26
CA ARG A 4 39.51 35.29 -23.64
C ARG A 4 38.01 35.10 -23.82
N LYS A 5 37.14 35.23 -22.81
CA LYS A 5 36.43 36.45 -22.34
C LYS A 5 35.55 37.16 -23.39
N HIS A 6 34.27 37.34 -23.06
CA HIS A 6 33.42 38.56 -23.00
C HIS A 6 31.99 38.12 -22.72
N ILE A 7 31.31 38.39 -21.59
CA ILE A 7 30.80 39.63 -20.94
C ILE A 7 29.91 40.49 -21.85
N LEU A 8 28.66 40.65 -21.42
CA LEU A 8 27.79 41.83 -21.21
C LEU A 8 26.34 41.37 -21.11
N ALA A 9 25.59 41.47 -20.04
CA ALA A 9 25.18 42.57 -19.16
C ALA A 9 24.43 43.71 -19.88
N CYS A 10 23.17 43.90 -19.48
CA CYS A 10 22.43 45.17 -19.29
C CYS A 10 20.99 44.86 -19.04
N LEU A 11 20.48 45.10 -17.92
CA LEU A 11 20.06 46.29 -17.19
C LEU A 11 18.58 46.61 -17.28
N ALA A 12 18.02 46.69 -16.13
CA ALA A 12 16.71 47.13 -15.70
C ALA A 12 16.29 48.48 -16.19
N LEU A 13 14.99 48.78 -16.13
CA LEU A 13 14.50 50.00 -15.54
C LEU A 13 13.01 49.94 -15.22
N ALA A 14 12.69 50.23 -14.00
CA ALA A 14 11.39 50.57 -13.47
C ALA A 14 11.07 52.04 -13.80
N LEU A 15 9.80 52.39 -13.87
CA LEU A 15 9.36 53.73 -13.54
C LEU A 15 7.90 53.75 -13.05
N LEU A 16 7.77 54.34 -11.92
CA LEU A 16 6.59 54.83 -11.18
C LEU A 16 6.01 56.09 -11.83
N ALA A 17 4.71 56.30 -11.59
CA ALA A 17 4.11 57.58 -11.28
C ALA A 17 2.59 57.39 -11.28
N SER A 18 1.84 57.51 -10.20
CA SER A 18 1.56 58.64 -9.31
C SER A 18 0.45 59.59 -9.83
N CYS A 19 -0.66 59.52 -9.10
CA CYS A 19 -1.59 60.61 -8.65
C CYS A 19 -2.10 61.61 -9.69
N THR A 20 -3.41 61.94 -9.68
CA THR A 20 -4.04 62.93 -8.81
C THR A 20 -5.53 63.09 -9.11
N ASN A 21 -6.20 63.32 -8.08
CA ASN A 21 -7.49 63.95 -7.72
C ASN A 21 -8.11 65.03 -8.63
N SER A 22 -9.41 65.05 -8.59
CA SER A 22 -10.37 66.16 -8.34
C SER A 22 -11.58 66.01 -9.25
N GLY A 23 -12.81 66.00 -8.86
CA GLY A 23 -13.54 66.76 -7.91
C GLY A 23 -14.85 67.21 -8.54
N THR A 24 -15.89 67.20 -7.74
CA THR A 24 -17.14 67.98 -7.75
C THR A 24 -18.35 67.50 -8.57
N GLU A 25 -19.31 67.04 -7.84
CA GLU A 25 -20.63 67.63 -7.48
C GLU A 25 -21.85 67.43 -8.39
N LYS A 26 -22.88 66.88 -7.70
CA LYS A 26 -24.36 67.13 -7.75
C LYS A 26 -25.10 66.63 -9.00
N GLU A 27 -26.25 65.99 -8.93
CA GLU A 27 -27.45 66.18 -8.12
C GLU A 27 -28.42 65.01 -8.25
N THR A 28 -29.07 64.70 -7.18
CA THR A 28 -30.39 64.10 -6.90
C THR A 28 -31.32 63.77 -8.04
N VAL A 29 -31.93 62.56 -8.02
CA VAL A 29 -33.38 62.32 -7.98
C VAL A 29 -33.71 60.94 -7.42
N GLU A 30 -34.55 60.89 -6.39
CA GLU A 30 -35.23 59.74 -5.80
C GLU A 30 -36.11 58.96 -6.79
N LYS A 31 -36.16 57.59 -6.63
CA LYS A 31 -37.43 56.87 -6.48
C LYS A 31 -37.26 55.40 -6.09
N ASN A 32 -37.71 55.11 -4.90
CA ASN A 32 -38.49 53.99 -4.40
C ASN A 32 -38.27 52.57 -4.98
N ASN A 33 -37.61 51.69 -4.13
CA ASN A 33 -38.08 50.40 -3.52
C ASN A 33 -38.38 49.19 -4.44
N PRO A 34 -38.15 47.95 -4.03
CA PRO A 34 -38.20 47.43 -2.66
C PRO A 34 -36.98 46.51 -2.26
N LYS A 35 -36.87 46.37 -0.97
CA LYS A 35 -35.94 45.49 -0.24
C LYS A 35 -35.99 44.06 -0.70
N THR A 36 -34.87 43.58 -1.20
CA THR A 36 -34.54 42.13 -1.21
C THR A 36 -33.41 41.93 -0.21
N GLU A 37 -33.72 41.29 0.90
CA GLU A 37 -32.73 40.85 1.88
C GLU A 37 -31.82 39.80 1.24
N VAL A 38 -30.62 40.20 0.86
CA VAL A 38 -29.53 39.26 0.54
C VAL A 38 -28.97 38.79 1.87
N LYS A 39 -29.37 37.59 2.29
CA LYS A 39 -28.68 36.86 3.35
C LYS A 39 -27.22 36.66 2.92
N LYS A 40 -26.32 37.41 3.52
CA LYS A 40 -24.89 37.15 3.47
C LYS A 40 -24.65 35.80 4.17
N GLU A 41 -24.44 34.75 3.38
CA GLU A 41 -23.80 33.54 3.89
C GLU A 41 -22.42 33.91 4.40
N VAL A 42 -22.27 33.94 5.71
CA VAL A 42 -20.97 33.98 6.37
C VAL A 42 -20.34 32.63 6.15
N LYS A 43 -19.57 32.49 5.08
CA LYS A 43 -18.64 31.35 4.92
C LYS A 43 -17.62 31.43 6.07
N SER A 44 -17.88 30.68 7.11
CA SER A 44 -16.91 30.41 8.17
C SER A 44 -15.64 29.84 7.52
N GLN A 45 -14.64 30.66 7.36
CA GLN A 45 -13.30 30.23 7.00
C GLN A 45 -12.70 29.55 8.23
N THR A 46 -12.99 28.26 8.40
CA THR A 46 -12.27 27.42 9.35
C THR A 46 -10.81 27.36 8.91
N LYS A 47 -9.91 27.94 9.72
CA LYS A 47 -8.46 27.81 9.51
C LYS A 47 -8.11 26.34 9.35
N PRO A 48 -7.28 25.95 8.37
CA PRO A 48 -6.92 24.55 8.19
C PRO A 48 -6.28 24.02 9.48
N LYS A 49 -6.85 22.95 10.02
CA LYS A 49 -6.32 22.30 11.21
C LYS A 49 -4.91 21.78 10.88
N LYS A 50 -3.93 22.13 11.71
CA LYS A 50 -2.55 21.67 11.53
C LYS A 50 -2.46 20.19 11.92
N ARG A 51 -1.90 19.35 11.05
CA ARG A 51 -1.63 17.94 11.36
C ARG A 51 -0.61 17.82 12.48
N LEU A 52 -0.74 16.78 13.30
CA LEU A 52 0.30 16.44 14.27
C LEU A 52 1.61 16.10 13.55
N ALA A 53 2.71 16.61 14.07
CA ALA A 53 4.03 16.41 13.46
C ALA A 53 4.42 14.92 13.40
N MET A 54 4.10 14.15 14.46
CA MET A 54 4.44 12.74 14.55
C MET A 54 3.43 12.00 15.46
N PRO A 55 2.38 11.41 14.89
CA PRO A 55 1.44 10.57 15.64
C PRO A 55 2.12 9.36 16.26
N VAL A 56 1.65 8.96 17.44
CA VAL A 56 2.19 7.83 18.20
C VAL A 56 1.09 6.81 18.45
N LEU A 57 1.33 5.55 18.11
CA LEU A 57 0.50 4.42 18.52
C LEU A 57 1.14 3.74 19.74
N ASP A 58 0.46 3.75 20.87
CA ASP A 58 0.92 3.07 22.10
C ASP A 58 0.17 1.76 22.31
N LEU A 59 0.87 0.63 22.24
CA LEU A 59 0.27 -0.71 22.37
C LEU A 59 -0.11 -1.09 23.81
N ASN A 60 0.24 -0.28 24.83
CA ASN A 60 -0.20 -0.45 26.21
C ASN A 60 -1.51 0.28 26.53
N VAL A 61 -1.88 1.25 25.74
CA VAL A 61 -3.12 2.00 25.93
C VAL A 61 -4.32 1.14 25.58
N ARG A 62 -5.36 1.20 26.40
CA ARG A 62 -6.67 0.62 26.08
C ARG A 62 -7.48 1.67 25.33
N TYR A 63 -7.42 1.59 24.03
CA TYR A 63 -8.23 2.45 23.17
C TYR A 63 -9.71 2.05 23.19
N PRO A 64 -10.64 3.00 22.99
CA PRO A 64 -12.04 2.71 22.74
C PRO A 64 -12.18 1.71 21.60
N LYS A 65 -13.18 0.82 21.68
CA LYS A 65 -13.42 -0.18 20.63
C LYS A 65 -14.70 0.18 19.89
N LYS A 66 -14.63 0.12 18.57
CA LYS A 66 -15.78 0.36 17.69
C LYS A 66 -15.81 -0.66 16.55
N ILE A 67 -17.01 -1.02 16.14
CA ILE A 67 -17.24 -1.64 14.82
C ILE A 67 -17.63 -0.48 13.92
N ILE A 68 -16.96 -0.36 12.79
CA ILE A 68 -17.17 0.69 11.80
C ILE A 68 -17.51 0.01 10.50
N ASP A 69 -18.66 0.34 9.95
CA ASP A 69 -19.01 -0.06 8.60
C ASP A 69 -18.17 0.72 7.61
N LEU A 70 -17.55 0.01 6.67
CA LEU A 70 -16.68 0.63 5.65
C LEU A 70 -17.38 1.76 4.92
N GLN A 71 -18.63 1.56 4.54
CA GLN A 71 -19.43 2.53 3.80
C GLN A 71 -19.68 3.83 4.58
N ASP A 72 -19.49 3.85 5.91
CA ASP A 72 -19.57 5.09 6.70
C ASP A 72 -18.34 5.97 6.53
N ILE A 73 -17.18 5.37 6.29
CA ILE A 73 -15.88 6.05 6.24
C ILE A 73 -15.18 5.95 4.89
N ALA A 74 -15.71 5.16 3.95
CA ALA A 74 -15.13 4.94 2.64
C ALA A 74 -16.22 4.77 1.57
N ASP A 75 -15.87 5.08 0.34
CA ASP A 75 -16.63 4.68 -0.84
C ASP A 75 -16.17 3.26 -1.21
N VAL A 76 -17.11 2.33 -1.26
CA VAL A 76 -16.83 0.91 -1.48
C VAL A 76 -17.28 0.51 -2.88
N GLU A 77 -16.40 -0.15 -3.60
CA GLU A 77 -16.61 -0.69 -4.95
C GLU A 77 -16.31 -2.19 -4.93
N TYR A 78 -17.13 -2.97 -5.64
CA TYR A 78 -16.89 -4.39 -5.85
C TYR A 78 -16.61 -4.67 -7.32
N ILE A 79 -15.47 -5.30 -7.57
CA ILE A 79 -15.03 -5.65 -8.92
C ILE A 79 -15.03 -7.17 -9.03
N VAL A 80 -15.95 -7.68 -9.86
CA VAL A 80 -15.98 -9.10 -10.18
C VAL A 80 -14.90 -9.38 -11.21
N LEU A 81 -13.92 -10.19 -10.85
CA LEU A 81 -12.92 -10.64 -11.84
C LEU A 81 -13.57 -11.69 -12.73
N GLU A 82 -13.57 -11.42 -14.04
CA GLU A 82 -14.13 -12.34 -15.03
C GLU A 82 -13.44 -13.70 -14.96
N THR A 83 -14.24 -14.76 -14.88
CA THR A 83 -13.74 -16.13 -14.91
C THR A 83 -13.50 -16.55 -16.35
N HIS A 84 -12.24 -16.81 -16.69
CA HIS A 84 -11.79 -17.25 -17.99
C HIS A 84 -10.84 -18.45 -17.81
N GLU A 85 -10.84 -19.41 -18.73
CA GLU A 85 -9.98 -20.60 -18.64
C GLU A 85 -8.50 -20.26 -18.49
N ASP A 86 -8.02 -19.21 -19.18
CA ASP A 86 -6.65 -18.70 -19.09
C ASP A 86 -6.48 -17.64 -18.00
N GLY A 87 -7.52 -17.32 -17.24
CA GLY A 87 -7.58 -16.21 -16.29
C GLY A 87 -8.01 -16.59 -14.89
N LEU A 88 -7.75 -17.83 -14.46
CA LEU A 88 -8.11 -18.28 -13.11
C LEU A 88 -7.17 -17.72 -12.08
N ALA A 89 -7.72 -16.80 -11.29
CA ALA A 89 -6.96 -16.02 -10.31
C ALA A 89 -6.66 -16.82 -9.02
N GLY A 90 -7.54 -17.71 -8.62
CA GLY A 90 -7.36 -18.53 -7.42
C GLY A 90 -7.22 -17.73 -6.13
N SER A 91 -6.44 -18.24 -5.20
CA SER A 91 -6.13 -17.57 -3.93
C SER A 91 -4.95 -16.61 -4.09
N ASN A 92 -5.20 -15.45 -4.64
CA ASN A 92 -4.15 -14.48 -4.94
C ASN A 92 -3.69 -13.68 -3.73
N TYR A 93 -2.38 -13.48 -3.67
CA TYR A 93 -1.73 -12.75 -2.59
C TYR A 93 -1.09 -11.43 -3.03
N TYR A 94 -0.96 -11.21 -4.34
CA TYR A 94 -0.34 -10.01 -4.90
C TYR A 94 -1.25 -9.38 -5.93
N THR A 95 -1.47 -8.09 -5.82
CA THR A 95 -2.22 -7.34 -6.84
C THR A 95 -1.72 -5.92 -6.93
N THR A 96 -1.45 -5.47 -8.13
CA THR A 96 -1.23 -4.07 -8.44
C THR A 96 -2.46 -3.52 -9.14
N LEU A 97 -3.01 -2.45 -8.57
CA LEU A 97 -4.09 -1.69 -9.15
C LEU A 97 -3.50 -0.44 -9.81
N THR A 98 -3.74 -0.31 -11.11
CA THR A 98 -3.44 0.91 -11.88
C THR A 98 -4.75 1.62 -12.25
N ASP A 99 -4.68 2.76 -12.92
CA ASP A 99 -5.87 3.47 -13.39
C ASP A 99 -6.71 2.65 -14.40
N SER A 100 -6.06 1.75 -15.15
CA SER A 100 -6.70 1.00 -16.23
C SER A 100 -6.66 -0.51 -16.09
N LEU A 101 -5.78 -1.05 -15.24
CA LEU A 101 -5.53 -2.50 -15.15
C LEU A 101 -5.46 -2.98 -13.70
N ILE A 102 -5.80 -4.25 -13.54
CA ILE A 102 -5.54 -5.06 -12.35
C ILE A 102 -4.56 -6.14 -12.79
N ILE A 103 -3.38 -6.17 -12.15
CA ILE A 103 -2.31 -7.12 -12.44
C ILE A 103 -2.08 -7.99 -11.22
N THR A 104 -2.19 -9.29 -11.40
CA THR A 104 -2.01 -10.28 -10.33
C THR A 104 -1.29 -11.51 -10.87
N TYR A 105 -0.98 -12.49 -10.03
CA TYR A 105 -0.51 -13.80 -10.46
C TYR A 105 -1.13 -14.91 -9.60
N ASN A 106 -1.22 -16.12 -10.16
CA ASN A 106 -1.78 -17.29 -9.49
C ASN A 106 -0.71 -18.26 -9.00
N SER A 107 -1.15 -19.37 -8.41
CA SER A 107 -0.25 -20.42 -7.88
C SER A 107 0.54 -21.17 -8.98
N SER A 108 0.11 -21.08 -10.22
CA SER A 108 0.79 -21.64 -11.39
C SER A 108 1.81 -20.69 -12.01
N ASN A 109 2.06 -19.54 -11.38
CA ASN A 109 2.91 -18.44 -11.87
C ASN A 109 2.40 -17.78 -13.18
N ASP A 110 1.11 -17.95 -13.51
CA ASP A 110 0.51 -17.19 -14.58
C ASP A 110 0.32 -15.75 -14.11
N ILE A 111 0.83 -14.80 -14.86
CA ILE A 111 0.58 -13.39 -14.63
C ILE A 111 -0.70 -13.03 -15.34
N LEU A 112 -1.68 -12.58 -14.60
CA LEU A 112 -3.03 -12.32 -15.04
C LEU A 112 -3.25 -10.82 -15.12
N ILE A 113 -3.80 -10.37 -16.24
CA ILE A 113 -4.09 -8.97 -16.50
C ILE A 113 -5.58 -8.83 -16.78
N PHE A 114 -6.23 -8.02 -15.95
CA PHE A 114 -7.62 -7.65 -16.11
C PHE A 114 -7.72 -6.15 -16.37
N HIS A 115 -8.76 -5.73 -17.06
CA HIS A 115 -9.17 -4.34 -17.09
C HIS A 115 -9.60 -3.88 -15.70
N ARG A 116 -9.64 -2.57 -15.48
CA ARG A 116 -10.00 -1.97 -14.18
C ARG A 116 -11.42 -2.35 -13.73
N ASP A 117 -12.30 -2.67 -14.67
CA ASP A 117 -13.66 -3.12 -14.46
C ASP A 117 -13.80 -4.63 -14.18
N GLY A 118 -12.70 -5.36 -14.14
CA GLY A 118 -12.66 -6.80 -13.85
C GLY A 118 -12.69 -7.71 -15.07
N ARG A 119 -12.94 -7.19 -16.28
CA ARG A 119 -12.94 -8.03 -17.51
C ARG A 119 -11.53 -8.58 -17.74
N PHE A 120 -11.47 -9.86 -18.07
CA PHE A 120 -10.20 -10.49 -18.41
C PHE A 120 -9.61 -9.89 -19.70
N SER A 121 -8.33 -9.58 -19.66
CA SER A 121 -7.62 -9.09 -20.83
C SER A 121 -6.76 -10.19 -21.45
N HIS A 122 -5.80 -10.67 -20.70
CA HIS A 122 -4.92 -11.77 -21.11
C HIS A 122 -4.09 -12.25 -19.94
N SER A 123 -3.40 -13.37 -20.15
CA SER A 123 -2.39 -13.89 -19.22
C SER A 123 -1.12 -14.28 -19.98
N PHE A 124 -0.05 -14.43 -19.23
CA PHE A 124 1.17 -15.06 -19.74
C PHE A 124 1.93 -15.75 -18.59
N ASN A 125 2.65 -16.80 -18.97
CA ASN A 125 3.59 -17.50 -18.12
C ASN A 125 4.96 -17.53 -18.79
N ARG A 126 6.00 -17.15 -18.05
CA ARG A 126 7.38 -17.19 -18.50
C ARG A 126 8.26 -17.99 -17.54
N GLU A 127 7.65 -18.91 -16.80
CA GLU A 127 8.41 -19.81 -15.95
C GLU A 127 9.20 -20.81 -16.80
N GLY A 128 10.49 -20.95 -16.49
CA GLY A 128 11.36 -21.87 -17.19
C GLY A 128 12.83 -21.72 -16.86
N GLY A 129 13.67 -22.39 -17.64
CA GLY A 129 15.10 -22.50 -17.41
C GLY A 129 15.99 -21.63 -18.28
N SER A 130 15.44 -20.96 -19.30
CA SER A 130 16.24 -20.17 -20.23
C SER A 130 16.69 -18.83 -19.66
N GLY A 131 17.58 -18.16 -20.37
CA GLY A 131 18.11 -16.84 -19.95
C GLY A 131 17.06 -15.73 -19.92
N LYS A 132 15.93 -15.90 -20.59
CA LYS A 132 14.82 -14.93 -20.68
C LYS A 132 13.59 -15.33 -19.87
N GLU A 133 13.65 -16.47 -19.20
CA GLU A 133 12.59 -17.01 -18.37
C GLU A 133 12.89 -16.78 -16.90
N HIS A 134 11.86 -16.77 -16.07
CA HIS A 134 11.98 -16.66 -14.63
C HIS A 134 11.70 -18.00 -13.97
N SER A 135 12.21 -18.18 -12.77
CA SER A 135 11.78 -19.23 -11.85
C SER A 135 10.50 -18.79 -11.13
N LEU A 136 10.09 -19.56 -10.12
CA LEU A 136 8.92 -19.30 -9.28
C LEU A 136 8.78 -17.81 -8.87
N ILE A 137 7.57 -17.27 -9.01
CA ILE A 137 7.21 -15.90 -8.56
C ILE A 137 6.85 -15.91 -7.07
N SER A 138 7.75 -16.21 -6.19
CA SER A 138 7.45 -16.21 -4.75
C SER A 138 7.50 -14.81 -4.15
N GLU A 139 6.40 -14.06 -4.16
CA GLU A 139 6.28 -12.70 -3.60
C GLU A 139 7.31 -11.68 -4.16
N ASN A 140 7.91 -11.99 -5.30
CA ASN A 140 9.02 -11.26 -5.89
C ASN A 140 8.64 -10.52 -7.17
N LEU A 141 7.36 -10.28 -7.38
CA LEU A 141 6.85 -9.51 -8.50
C LEU A 141 6.66 -8.04 -8.09
N CYS A 142 7.08 -7.15 -8.96
CA CYS A 142 6.88 -5.70 -8.81
C CYS A 142 6.45 -5.12 -10.15
N VAL A 143 5.51 -4.19 -10.13
CA VAL A 143 4.98 -3.55 -11.34
C VAL A 143 5.40 -2.08 -11.38
N ASN A 144 5.90 -1.65 -12.52
CA ASN A 144 6.09 -0.25 -12.87
C ASN A 144 4.98 0.16 -13.85
N PRO A 145 3.93 0.84 -13.39
CA PRO A 145 2.78 1.17 -14.24
C PRO A 145 3.11 2.21 -15.32
N GLU A 146 4.04 3.12 -15.03
CA GLU A 146 4.40 4.20 -15.96
C GLU A 146 5.18 3.68 -17.18
N GLN A 147 6.10 2.72 -16.96
CA GLN A 147 6.87 2.08 -18.02
C GLN A 147 6.18 0.85 -18.60
N LYS A 148 5.03 0.45 -18.05
CA LYS A 148 4.31 -0.79 -18.39
C LYS A 148 5.23 -2.01 -18.33
N GLU A 149 5.92 -2.16 -17.21
CA GLU A 149 6.89 -3.22 -16.98
C GLU A 149 6.60 -4.01 -15.73
N ILE A 150 6.85 -5.31 -15.80
CA ILE A 150 6.77 -6.26 -14.70
C ILE A 150 8.18 -6.77 -14.42
N TYR A 151 8.56 -6.68 -13.17
CA TYR A 151 9.87 -7.08 -12.65
C TYR A 151 9.72 -8.30 -11.77
N ILE A 152 10.42 -9.37 -12.09
CA ILE A 152 10.43 -10.60 -11.32
C ILE A 152 11.84 -10.83 -10.80
N TYR A 153 12.00 -10.80 -9.49
CA TYR A 153 13.29 -11.01 -8.86
C TYR A 153 13.54 -12.49 -8.60
N GLU A 154 14.55 -13.03 -9.24
CA GLU A 154 15.07 -14.37 -9.02
C GLU A 154 16.23 -14.32 -8.02
N SER A 155 15.90 -14.37 -6.75
CA SER A 155 16.87 -14.19 -5.66
C SER A 155 18.02 -15.22 -5.74
N ALA A 156 17.73 -16.50 -5.98
CA ALA A 156 18.73 -17.55 -6.11
C ALA A 156 19.71 -17.36 -7.29
N ARG A 157 19.29 -16.58 -8.30
CA ARG A 157 20.13 -16.28 -9.48
C ARG A 157 20.70 -14.86 -9.45
N GLY A 158 20.36 -14.05 -8.44
CA GLY A 158 20.81 -12.66 -8.29
C GLY A 158 20.45 -11.77 -9.50
N ARG A 159 19.28 -12.00 -10.10
CA ARG A 159 18.84 -11.25 -11.28
C ARG A 159 17.38 -10.88 -11.22
N ILE A 160 17.00 -9.91 -12.02
CA ILE A 160 15.61 -9.49 -12.23
C ILE A 160 15.29 -9.65 -13.70
N GLN A 161 14.26 -10.40 -13.99
CA GLN A 161 13.69 -10.47 -15.34
C GLN A 161 12.68 -9.34 -15.50
N VAL A 162 12.75 -8.64 -16.60
CA VAL A 162 11.85 -7.52 -16.92
C VAL A 162 11.04 -7.88 -18.16
N TYR A 163 9.72 -7.86 -17.99
CA TYR A 163 8.75 -8.12 -19.06
C TYR A 163 7.89 -6.88 -19.29
N SER A 164 7.38 -6.73 -20.51
CA SER A 164 6.27 -5.84 -20.80
C SER A 164 4.95 -6.43 -20.25
N PHE A 165 3.88 -5.65 -20.25
CA PHE A 165 2.57 -6.13 -19.78
C PHE A 165 2.01 -7.27 -20.64
N ASP A 166 2.40 -7.34 -21.92
CA ASP A 166 2.08 -8.44 -22.84
C ASP A 166 3.03 -9.65 -22.76
N GLY A 167 3.88 -9.69 -21.74
CA GLY A 167 4.74 -10.82 -21.42
C GLY A 167 5.99 -10.95 -22.32
N GLN A 168 6.34 -9.92 -23.11
CA GLN A 168 7.58 -9.95 -23.85
C GLN A 168 8.77 -9.63 -22.95
N HIS A 169 9.80 -10.47 -23.00
CA HIS A 169 11.04 -10.22 -22.27
C HIS A 169 11.75 -8.99 -22.83
N LYS A 170 11.96 -7.99 -22.00
CA LYS A 170 12.63 -6.73 -22.37
C LYS A 170 14.13 -6.77 -22.08
N ARG A 171 14.50 -7.16 -20.88
CA ARG A 171 15.88 -7.22 -20.40
C ARG A 171 16.02 -8.01 -19.11
N THR A 172 17.25 -8.37 -18.79
CA THR A 172 17.64 -8.97 -17.52
C THR A 172 18.57 -7.99 -16.79
N LEU A 173 18.23 -7.64 -15.56
CA LEU A 173 19.08 -6.85 -14.69
C LEU A 173 19.85 -7.80 -13.77
N LYS A 174 21.17 -7.73 -13.77
CA LYS A 174 21.99 -8.43 -12.76
C LYS A 174 22.03 -7.58 -11.49
N VAL A 175 21.55 -8.13 -10.38
CA VAL A 175 21.66 -7.50 -9.08
C VAL A 175 23.10 -7.66 -8.61
N ARG A 176 23.85 -6.56 -8.66
CA ARG A 176 25.29 -6.57 -8.35
C ARG A 176 25.57 -6.67 -6.85
N GLY A 177 26.65 -7.37 -6.52
CA GLY A 177 27.12 -7.62 -5.15
C GLY A 177 26.60 -8.94 -4.59
N ASP A 178 26.75 -9.13 -3.29
CA ASP A 178 26.36 -10.37 -2.62
C ASP A 178 24.89 -10.68 -2.90
N GLY A 179 24.63 -11.84 -3.47
CA GLY A 179 23.28 -12.32 -3.75
C GLY A 179 22.52 -12.52 -2.45
N PHE A 180 21.23 -12.24 -2.47
CA PHE A 180 20.34 -12.58 -1.38
C PHE A 180 19.58 -13.84 -1.76
N GLU A 181 19.61 -14.83 -0.92
CA GLU A 181 18.77 -16.02 -1.13
C GLU A 181 17.28 -15.67 -1.05
N PHE A 182 16.96 -14.69 -0.23
CA PHE A 182 15.59 -14.21 -0.04
C PHE A 182 15.55 -12.68 -0.05
N GLY A 183 14.75 -12.12 -0.94
CA GLY A 183 14.55 -10.68 -1.03
C GLY A 183 13.18 -10.33 -1.58
N ARG A 184 12.72 -9.11 -1.34
CA ARG A 184 11.48 -8.56 -1.92
C ARG A 184 11.77 -7.26 -2.65
N LEU A 185 11.05 -7.06 -3.75
CA LEU A 185 11.08 -5.82 -4.51
C LEU A 185 9.83 -5.00 -4.24
N PHE A 186 10.03 -3.67 -4.13
CA PHE A 186 8.95 -2.71 -4.02
C PHE A 186 9.21 -1.55 -4.97
N TYR A 187 8.16 -1.10 -5.64
CA TYR A 187 8.24 0.05 -6.53
C TYR A 187 8.52 1.34 -5.74
N ILE A 188 9.45 2.15 -6.21
CA ILE A 188 9.71 3.51 -5.73
C ILE A 188 9.27 4.51 -6.80
N ASP A 189 9.93 4.45 -7.95
CA ASP A 189 9.72 5.34 -9.08
C ASP A 189 10.21 4.67 -10.38
N THR A 190 10.11 5.36 -11.51
CA THR A 190 10.53 4.85 -12.83
C THR A 190 12.00 4.49 -12.92
N LYS A 191 12.84 4.95 -12.01
CA LYS A 191 14.31 4.78 -12.04
C LYS A 191 14.80 3.82 -10.97
N SER A 192 13.98 3.53 -9.96
CA SER A 192 14.44 2.79 -8.79
C SER A 192 13.37 1.95 -8.12
N MET A 193 13.83 0.89 -7.47
CA MET A 193 13.06 -0.01 -6.61
C MET A 193 13.72 -0.10 -5.25
N LEU A 194 12.96 -0.44 -4.22
CA LEU A 194 13.51 -0.93 -2.98
C LEU A 194 13.70 -2.44 -3.07
N LEU A 195 14.87 -2.90 -2.70
CA LEU A 195 15.14 -4.31 -2.43
C LEU A 195 15.29 -4.50 -0.92
N GLU A 196 14.42 -5.29 -0.32
CA GLU A 196 14.54 -5.76 1.06
C GLU A 196 15.33 -7.07 1.08
N ASP A 197 16.42 -7.11 1.81
CA ASP A 197 17.17 -8.34 2.11
C ASP A 197 16.48 -9.05 3.28
N ARG A 198 16.02 -10.28 3.05
CA ARG A 198 15.33 -11.11 4.05
C ARG A 198 16.18 -12.27 4.60
N ASN A 199 17.43 -12.38 4.19
CA ASN A 199 18.32 -13.46 4.67
C ASN A 199 18.54 -13.43 6.18
N ASP A 200 18.29 -12.28 6.81
CA ASP A 200 18.52 -12.06 8.24
C ASP A 200 17.35 -12.44 9.13
N VAL A 201 16.30 -12.99 8.55
CA VAL A 201 15.10 -13.35 9.31
C VAL A 201 15.21 -14.79 9.87
N GLY A 202 16.41 -15.24 10.14
CA GLY A 202 16.72 -16.55 10.71
C GLY A 202 17.87 -16.48 11.71
N ALA A 203 18.27 -17.62 12.27
CA ALA A 203 19.20 -17.72 13.39
C ALA A 203 20.63 -17.19 13.13
N ASN A 204 21.00 -16.92 11.89
CA ASN A 204 22.38 -16.60 11.49
C ASN A 204 22.57 -15.27 10.76
N GLY A 205 21.52 -14.48 10.59
CA GLY A 205 21.60 -13.26 9.82
C GLY A 205 21.99 -12.05 10.65
N ASN A 206 22.91 -11.25 10.16
CA ASN A 206 23.36 -10.04 10.82
C ASN A 206 23.57 -8.88 9.85
N ASN A 207 22.63 -8.70 8.89
CA ASN A 207 22.65 -7.52 8.06
C ASN A 207 21.91 -6.35 8.74
N PRO A 208 22.60 -5.45 9.44
CA PRO A 208 21.93 -4.36 10.15
C PRO A 208 21.38 -3.28 9.21
N ARG A 209 21.51 -3.44 7.89
CA ARG A 209 20.98 -2.50 6.89
C ARG A 209 20.33 -3.26 5.73
N PRO A 210 19.11 -3.80 5.94
CA PRO A 210 18.50 -4.72 5.01
C PRO A 210 17.84 -4.06 3.79
N TYR A 211 17.80 -2.74 3.72
CA TYR A 211 17.10 -2.03 2.67
C TYR A 211 18.07 -1.40 1.68
N TYR A 212 17.84 -1.64 0.39
CA TYR A 212 18.65 -1.12 -0.70
C TYR A 212 17.78 -0.41 -1.72
N ARG A 213 18.22 0.73 -2.19
CA ARG A 213 17.73 1.30 -3.43
C ARG A 213 18.43 0.60 -4.59
N LEU A 214 17.65 0.03 -5.50
CA LEU A 214 18.10 -0.67 -6.70
C LEU A 214 17.84 0.23 -7.90
N SER A 215 18.83 0.41 -8.76
CA SER A 215 18.70 1.10 -10.05
C SER A 215 18.04 0.19 -11.08
N VAL A 216 16.99 0.69 -11.74
CA VAL A 216 16.29 -0.01 -12.83
C VAL A 216 17.10 -0.05 -14.12
N ALA A 217 18.08 0.86 -14.26
CA ALA A 217 18.89 0.97 -15.46
C ALA A 217 19.95 -0.14 -15.56
N ASP A 218 20.60 -0.49 -14.44
CA ASP A 218 21.77 -1.37 -14.46
C ASP A 218 21.83 -2.40 -13.33
N GLY A 219 20.82 -2.44 -12.44
CA GLY A 219 20.78 -3.35 -11.31
C GLY A 219 21.77 -3.02 -10.19
N SER A 220 22.41 -1.85 -10.22
CA SER A 220 23.25 -1.39 -9.11
C SER A 220 22.41 -1.10 -7.87
N LYS A 221 22.97 -1.38 -6.69
CA LYS A 221 22.26 -1.21 -5.41
C LYS A 221 23.04 -0.33 -4.45
N LYS A 222 22.32 0.53 -3.72
CA LYS A 222 22.86 1.39 -2.68
C LYS A 222 22.06 1.16 -1.39
N ARG A 223 22.77 0.91 -0.28
CA ARG A 223 22.11 0.72 1.03
C ARG A 223 21.43 2.01 1.48
N LEU A 224 20.21 1.88 2.00
CA LEU A 224 19.56 2.98 2.72
C LEU A 224 20.24 3.21 4.06
N PRO A 225 20.30 4.46 4.53
CA PRO A 225 20.90 4.80 5.83
C PRO A 225 19.95 4.44 7.00
N LEU A 226 19.32 3.25 6.95
CA LEU A 226 18.42 2.74 7.97
C LEU A 226 19.06 1.53 8.64
N LYS A 227 19.42 1.69 9.92
CA LYS A 227 20.00 0.62 10.71
C LYS A 227 18.94 -0.11 11.51
N VAL A 228 18.92 -1.43 11.41
CA VAL A 228 18.03 -2.34 12.15
C VAL A 228 18.92 -3.36 12.86
N GLU A 229 19.24 -3.12 14.13
CA GLU A 229 20.24 -3.95 14.84
C GLU A 229 19.82 -5.38 15.03
N LYS A 230 18.54 -5.61 15.35
CA LYS A 230 17.98 -6.94 15.56
C LYS A 230 16.67 -7.06 14.81
N ARG A 231 16.68 -7.80 13.73
CA ARG A 231 15.47 -8.02 12.92
C ARG A 231 14.43 -8.87 13.65
N ILE A 232 13.17 -8.59 13.35
CA ILE A 232 12.02 -9.35 13.85
C ILE A 232 11.34 -10.01 12.67
N SER A 233 11.27 -11.34 12.70
CA SER A 233 10.59 -12.12 11.67
C SER A 233 9.07 -12.08 11.83
N ASN A 234 8.35 -12.05 10.71
CA ASN A 234 6.91 -12.30 10.63
C ASN A 234 6.55 -13.80 10.64
N ALA A 235 7.54 -14.65 10.80
CA ALA A 235 7.37 -16.10 10.87
C ALA A 235 8.14 -16.69 12.06
N GLU A 236 7.76 -17.86 12.48
CA GLU A 236 8.47 -18.70 13.43
C GLU A 236 8.54 -20.12 12.87
N SER A 237 9.66 -20.78 13.09
CA SER A 237 9.82 -22.20 12.77
C SER A 237 10.47 -22.94 13.93
N TRP A 238 10.10 -24.19 14.11
CA TRP A 238 10.66 -25.06 15.14
C TRP A 238 10.69 -26.49 14.65
N TYR A 239 11.66 -27.24 15.18
CA TYR A 239 11.80 -28.65 14.87
C TYR A 239 10.93 -29.49 15.83
N VAL A 240 10.11 -30.37 15.26
CA VAL A 240 9.26 -31.32 16.00
C VAL A 240 9.92 -32.69 15.97
N LYS A 241 10.50 -33.10 17.10
CA LYS A 241 11.26 -34.34 17.20
C LYS A 241 10.44 -35.60 16.88
N GLU A 242 9.15 -35.56 17.24
CA GLU A 242 8.21 -36.68 17.06
C GLU A 242 7.95 -36.99 15.59
N THR A 243 8.00 -36.01 14.75
CA THR A 243 7.76 -36.14 13.30
C THR A 243 9.03 -36.05 12.47
N GLY A 244 10.14 -35.61 13.05
CA GLY A 244 11.38 -35.34 12.31
C GLY A 244 11.27 -34.15 11.34
N LEU A 245 10.23 -33.31 11.47
CA LEU A 245 9.94 -32.24 10.54
C LEU A 245 10.08 -30.85 11.18
N PHE A 246 10.42 -29.88 10.35
CA PHE A 246 10.29 -28.48 10.72
C PHE A 246 8.85 -28.03 10.48
N TRP A 247 8.27 -27.43 11.52
CA TRP A 247 6.98 -26.78 11.45
C TRP A 247 7.17 -25.27 11.51
N GLY A 248 6.31 -24.54 10.83
CA GLY A 248 6.37 -23.09 10.81
C GLY A 248 5.00 -22.45 10.80
N ILE A 249 4.93 -21.28 11.35
CA ILE A 249 3.78 -20.38 11.24
C ILE A 249 4.28 -19.01 10.83
N GLY A 250 3.60 -18.40 9.90
CA GLY A 250 3.88 -17.05 9.47
C GLY A 250 2.59 -16.25 9.29
N VAL A 251 2.72 -14.94 9.31
CA VAL A 251 1.64 -14.02 8.97
C VAL A 251 2.04 -13.19 7.78
N ASN A 252 1.07 -12.99 6.91
CA ASN A 252 1.28 -12.19 5.72
C ASN A 252 1.20 -10.70 6.06
N ILE A 253 2.29 -10.18 6.61
CA ILE A 253 2.52 -8.78 6.94
C ILE A 253 3.96 -8.44 6.57
N SER A 254 4.19 -7.27 5.99
CA SER A 254 5.54 -6.84 5.61
C SER A 254 5.88 -5.49 6.24
N PRO A 255 7.15 -5.29 6.55
CA PRO A 255 7.61 -4.01 7.09
C PRO A 255 7.62 -2.89 6.05
N VAL A 256 7.44 -3.22 4.79
CA VAL A 256 7.47 -2.23 3.69
C VAL A 256 6.15 -2.26 2.94
N ALA A 257 5.65 -1.10 2.58
CA ALA A 257 4.42 -0.92 1.81
C ALA A 257 4.56 0.21 0.79
N ASN A 258 3.90 0.09 -0.35
CA ASN A 258 3.67 1.22 -1.24
C ASN A 258 2.25 1.72 -1.00
N ILE A 259 2.11 2.90 -0.42
CA ILE A 259 0.82 3.52 -0.09
C ILE A 259 0.67 4.78 -0.93
N GLY A 260 -0.12 4.70 -1.99
CA GLY A 260 -0.38 5.84 -2.86
C GLY A 260 0.86 6.35 -3.58
N GLY A 261 1.71 5.45 -4.05
CA GLY A 261 2.96 5.79 -4.73
C GLY A 261 4.10 6.20 -3.79
N GLU A 262 3.86 6.22 -2.47
CA GLU A 262 4.88 6.50 -1.47
C GLU A 262 5.34 5.23 -0.76
N LEU A 263 6.63 5.00 -0.71
CA LEU A 263 7.19 3.86 -0.01
C LEU A 263 7.25 4.13 1.49
N ILE A 264 6.57 3.29 2.26
CA ILE A 264 6.50 3.37 3.72
C ILE A 264 7.26 2.20 4.34
N ILE A 265 8.17 2.49 5.25
CA ILE A 265 8.95 1.48 5.98
C ILE A 265 8.51 1.49 7.44
N SER A 266 7.78 0.45 7.84
CA SER A 266 7.30 0.19 9.21
C SER A 266 8.05 -0.98 9.83
N ASP A 267 9.39 -1.00 9.75
CA ASP A 267 10.18 -2.15 10.22
C ASP A 267 9.74 -2.59 11.62
N PHE A 268 9.60 -3.90 11.81
CA PHE A 268 9.07 -4.46 13.06
C PHE A 268 9.97 -4.22 14.27
N ALA A 269 11.25 -4.02 14.04
CA ALA A 269 12.24 -3.77 15.09
C ALA A 269 12.42 -2.30 15.44
N LEU A 270 11.92 -1.39 14.62
CA LEU A 270 12.04 0.05 14.83
C LEU A 270 10.78 0.64 15.46
N ASP A 271 10.95 1.66 16.28
CA ASP A 271 9.85 2.45 16.86
C ASP A 271 9.29 3.48 15.89
N THR A 272 10.05 3.86 14.91
CA THR A 272 9.73 4.92 13.95
C THR A 272 9.33 4.33 12.61
N VAL A 273 8.26 4.87 12.05
CA VAL A 273 7.80 4.61 10.69
C VAL A 273 8.32 5.70 9.78
N TYR A 274 8.90 5.31 8.68
CA TYR A 274 9.50 6.21 7.71
C TYR A 274 8.74 6.20 6.38
N ALA A 275 8.58 7.36 5.78
CA ALA A 275 8.34 7.51 4.36
C ALA A 275 9.67 7.66 3.65
N TYR A 276 9.85 6.98 2.53
CA TYR A 276 11.03 7.16 1.68
C TYR A 276 10.65 8.05 0.50
N ARG A 277 11.18 9.26 0.50
CA ARG A 277 10.88 10.31 -0.47
C ARG A 277 12.15 11.08 -0.80
N ASP A 278 12.37 11.38 -2.09
CA ASP A 278 13.52 12.16 -2.56
C ASP A 278 14.85 11.66 -1.99
N GLU A 279 15.06 10.33 -2.05
CA GLU A 279 16.22 9.63 -1.48
C GLU A 279 16.44 9.82 0.03
N ARG A 280 15.41 10.28 0.76
CA ARG A 280 15.45 10.53 2.20
C ARG A 280 14.45 9.68 2.97
N LEU A 281 14.85 9.30 4.16
CA LEU A 281 13.97 8.69 5.15
C LEU A 281 13.36 9.79 6.01
N ILE A 282 12.07 9.99 5.88
CA ILE A 282 11.31 11.01 6.60
C ILE A 282 10.48 10.31 7.68
N PRO A 283 10.73 10.59 8.98
CA PRO A 283 9.91 10.02 10.04
C PRO A 283 8.48 10.59 9.96
N ILE A 284 7.47 9.72 9.93
CA ILE A 284 6.07 10.12 9.76
C ILE A 284 5.18 9.71 10.93
N ALA A 285 5.57 8.68 11.68
CA ALA A 285 4.80 8.19 12.83
C ALA A 285 5.70 7.35 13.75
N ARG A 286 5.25 7.11 14.98
CA ARG A 286 5.94 6.24 15.93
C ARG A 286 4.99 5.21 16.53
N LYS A 287 5.56 4.07 16.91
CA LYS A 287 4.91 3.02 17.69
C LYS A 287 5.72 2.78 18.95
N VAL A 288 5.05 2.67 20.09
CA VAL A 288 5.70 2.44 21.38
C VAL A 288 5.09 1.24 22.09
N ASN A 289 5.86 0.65 22.99
CA ASN A 289 5.46 -0.53 23.78
C ASN A 289 5.14 -1.80 22.95
N TRP A 290 5.55 -1.86 21.68
CA TRP A 290 5.33 -3.02 20.81
C TRP A 290 6.23 -4.21 21.20
N MET A 291 7.37 -3.94 21.82
CA MET A 291 8.36 -4.95 22.27
C MET A 291 8.12 -5.41 23.72
N LYS A 292 7.16 -4.83 24.43
CA LYS A 292 6.92 -5.15 25.85
C LYS A 292 6.50 -6.61 26.01
N ASN A 293 7.21 -7.34 26.85
CA ASN A 293 7.17 -8.79 27.05
C ASN A 293 8.04 -9.56 26.04
N SER A 294 9.33 -9.52 26.32
CA SER A 294 10.43 -10.21 25.65
C SER A 294 10.04 -11.49 24.89
N GLY A 295 10.37 -11.54 23.60
CA GLY A 295 10.18 -12.71 22.76
C GLY A 295 8.84 -12.78 22.02
N LYS A 296 7.85 -11.95 22.32
CA LYS A 296 6.53 -11.92 21.66
C LYS A 296 6.13 -10.49 21.27
N PRO A 297 6.82 -9.85 20.33
CA PRO A 297 6.52 -8.49 19.94
C PRO A 297 5.17 -8.39 19.22
N TRP A 298 4.65 -7.16 19.13
CA TRP A 298 3.65 -6.83 18.14
C TRP A 298 4.35 -6.47 16.83
N LEU A 299 3.95 -7.11 15.74
CA LEU A 299 4.32 -6.70 14.38
C LEU A 299 3.35 -5.59 14.00
N VAL A 300 3.85 -4.38 13.81
CA VAL A 300 3.01 -3.20 13.61
C VAL A 300 3.34 -2.53 12.31
N THR A 301 2.33 -2.30 11.48
CA THR A 301 2.44 -1.61 10.19
C THR A 301 1.42 -0.49 10.04
N LEU A 302 1.69 0.42 9.12
CA LEU A 302 0.68 1.30 8.55
C LEU A 302 0.13 0.64 7.29
N ASP A 303 -1.18 0.50 7.23
CA ASP A 303 -1.88 -0.18 6.15
C ASP A 303 -2.52 0.79 5.18
N ALA A 304 -2.97 1.95 5.68
CA ALA A 304 -3.38 3.04 4.83
C ALA A 304 -3.04 4.39 5.48
N ILE A 305 -2.79 5.36 4.62
CA ILE A 305 -2.57 6.76 4.97
C ILE A 305 -3.54 7.59 4.16
N THR A 306 -4.45 8.28 4.83
CA THR A 306 -5.37 9.24 4.21
C THR A 306 -4.99 10.67 4.61
N ASP A 307 -5.70 11.66 4.14
CA ASP A 307 -5.47 13.02 4.62
C ASP A 307 -5.85 13.20 6.08
N LYS A 308 -6.84 12.44 6.55
CA LYS A 308 -7.37 12.53 7.91
C LYS A 308 -6.87 11.44 8.85
N TYR A 309 -6.62 10.22 8.36
CA TYR A 309 -6.38 9.08 9.21
C TYR A 309 -5.10 8.32 8.87
N TYR A 310 -4.54 7.69 9.91
CA TYR A 310 -3.68 6.52 9.80
C TYR A 310 -4.47 5.28 10.15
N LEU A 311 -4.40 4.26 9.30
CA LEU A 311 -4.89 2.92 9.59
C LEU A 311 -3.71 2.05 9.99
N TRP A 312 -3.66 1.66 11.26
CA TRP A 312 -2.62 0.81 11.80
C TRP A 312 -3.09 -0.64 11.89
N HIS A 313 -2.19 -1.56 11.63
CA HIS A 313 -2.40 -2.97 11.88
C HIS A 313 -1.32 -3.50 12.81
N ALA A 314 -1.71 -4.30 13.79
CA ALA A 314 -0.80 -4.90 14.76
C ALA A 314 -1.14 -6.38 14.96
N ILE A 315 -0.18 -7.26 14.74
CA ILE A 315 -0.31 -8.69 14.95
C ILE A 315 0.58 -9.10 16.10
N LYS A 316 0.01 -9.77 17.12
CA LYS A 316 0.78 -10.27 18.25
C LYS A 316 1.49 -11.56 17.88
N LYS A 317 2.81 -11.51 17.79
CA LYS A 317 3.61 -12.70 17.58
C LYS A 317 3.42 -13.68 18.73
N THR A 318 3.10 -14.93 18.46
CA THR A 318 2.95 -16.00 19.46
C THR A 318 3.59 -17.29 18.94
N LEU A 319 3.96 -18.18 19.88
CA LEU A 319 4.49 -19.52 19.51
C LEU A 319 3.37 -20.56 19.34
N LYS A 320 2.11 -20.14 19.28
CA LYS A 320 0.98 -21.05 19.12
C LYS A 320 0.71 -21.27 17.63
N MET A 321 0.40 -22.48 17.25
CA MET A 321 -0.03 -22.86 15.88
C MET A 321 -1.41 -22.29 15.50
N THR A 322 -2.07 -21.59 16.40
CA THR A 322 -3.33 -20.89 16.13
C THR A 322 -3.06 -19.53 15.51
N ALA A 323 -4.07 -18.97 14.86
CA ALA A 323 -3.99 -17.61 14.31
C ALA A 323 -3.49 -16.62 15.37
N TRP A 324 -2.50 -15.81 15.00
CA TRP A 324 -1.96 -14.80 15.89
C TRP A 324 -3.00 -13.69 16.09
N PRO A 325 -3.21 -13.24 17.35
CA PRO A 325 -4.15 -12.14 17.62
C PRO A 325 -3.78 -10.87 16.87
N ASP A 326 -4.74 -10.25 16.24
CA ASP A 326 -4.58 -9.01 15.49
C ASP A 326 -5.46 -7.88 16.04
N LYS A 327 -5.05 -6.66 15.78
CA LYS A 327 -5.77 -5.43 16.10
C LYS A 327 -5.60 -4.44 14.98
N THR A 328 -6.67 -3.71 14.70
CA THR A 328 -6.64 -2.58 13.78
C THR A 328 -6.97 -1.31 14.54
N PHE A 329 -6.28 -0.21 14.23
CA PHE A 329 -6.51 1.08 14.86
C PHE A 329 -6.68 2.15 13.80
N LEU A 330 -7.67 3.01 14.01
CA LEU A 330 -7.87 4.22 13.24
C LEU A 330 -7.43 5.40 14.09
N GLN A 331 -6.44 6.16 13.63
CA GLN A 331 -5.89 7.31 14.33
C GLN A 331 -6.07 8.57 13.52
N ASP A 332 -6.73 9.57 14.11
CA ASP A 332 -6.90 10.89 13.51
C ASP A 332 -5.54 11.63 13.49
N ARG A 333 -5.16 12.15 12.32
CA ARG A 333 -3.85 12.80 12.09
C ARG A 333 -3.78 14.22 12.62
N TYR A 334 -4.89 14.80 13.00
CA TYR A 334 -4.98 16.17 13.53
C TYR A 334 -5.11 16.21 15.04
N THR A 335 -5.96 15.32 15.60
CA THR A 335 -6.21 15.26 17.04
C THR A 335 -5.32 14.26 17.77
N GLY A 336 -4.82 13.24 17.05
CA GLY A 336 -4.11 12.10 17.64
C GLY A 336 -5.04 11.08 18.30
N GLU A 337 -6.35 11.32 18.31
CA GLU A 337 -7.32 10.35 18.84
C GLU A 337 -7.19 9.03 18.09
N CYS A 338 -7.13 7.96 18.86
CA CYS A 338 -6.96 6.60 18.36
C CYS A 338 -8.08 5.71 18.87
N THR A 339 -8.67 4.93 17.97
CA THR A 339 -9.73 3.97 18.26
C THR A 339 -9.32 2.60 17.74
N GLN A 340 -9.43 1.57 18.57
CA GLN A 340 -9.32 0.20 18.11
C GLN A 340 -10.61 -0.17 17.38
N ILE A 341 -10.49 -0.54 16.09
CA ILE A 341 -11.64 -0.77 15.24
C ILE A 341 -11.74 -2.22 14.77
N LYS A 342 -12.96 -2.61 14.38
CA LYS A 342 -13.23 -3.70 13.47
C LYS A 342 -13.94 -3.10 12.29
N LEU A 343 -13.42 -3.33 11.11
CA LEU A 343 -14.10 -2.95 9.88
C LEU A 343 -15.14 -4.02 9.56
N ALA A 344 -16.32 -3.58 9.17
CA ALA A 344 -17.40 -4.41 8.69
C ALA A 344 -17.84 -3.90 7.31
N ASP A 345 -18.44 -4.77 6.53
CA ASP A 345 -19.08 -4.42 5.28
C ASP A 345 -20.59 -4.44 5.47
N LYS A 346 -21.29 -3.33 5.20
CA LYS A 346 -22.76 -3.25 5.36
C LYS A 346 -23.50 -4.29 4.53
N ASN A 347 -22.91 -4.72 3.42
CA ASN A 347 -23.52 -5.72 2.55
C ASN A 347 -23.43 -7.16 3.09
N ILE A 348 -22.68 -7.36 4.20
CA ILE A 348 -22.57 -8.65 4.91
C ILE A 348 -23.26 -8.51 6.27
N THR A 349 -24.41 -9.17 6.43
CA THR A 349 -25.21 -9.08 7.67
C THR A 349 -24.66 -9.93 8.80
N ASP A 350 -23.80 -10.92 8.51
CA ASP A 350 -23.15 -11.73 9.52
C ASP A 350 -22.05 -10.94 10.22
N LYS A 351 -22.35 -10.44 11.42
CA LYS A 351 -21.39 -9.69 12.26
C LYS A 351 -20.17 -10.51 12.72
N LYS A 352 -20.19 -11.83 12.53
CA LYS A 352 -19.05 -12.72 12.75
C LYS A 352 -18.10 -12.73 11.57
N TYR A 353 -18.58 -12.40 10.37
CA TYR A 353 -17.76 -12.27 9.19
C TYR A 353 -16.78 -11.13 9.43
N ARG A 354 -15.51 -11.48 9.54
CA ARG A 354 -14.46 -10.50 9.77
C ARG A 354 -14.00 -10.00 8.42
N PHE A 355 -14.17 -8.71 8.21
CA PHE A 355 -13.35 -8.02 7.24
C PHE A 355 -11.89 -8.24 7.66
N ARG A 356 -11.26 -9.15 7.01
CA ARG A 356 -9.82 -9.30 7.08
C ARG A 356 -9.26 -8.44 5.95
N HIS A 357 -9.19 -7.10 6.19
CA HIS A 357 -8.29 -6.38 5.34
C HIS A 357 -6.92 -7.04 5.56
N ARG A 358 -6.56 -7.88 4.63
CA ARG A 358 -5.16 -8.20 4.47
C ARG A 358 -4.55 -6.93 3.90
N ALA A 359 -4.49 -5.92 4.73
CA ALA A 359 -3.75 -4.75 4.48
C ALA A 359 -2.29 -5.08 4.65
N SER A 360 -1.89 -6.10 4.02
CA SER A 360 -0.56 -6.10 3.53
C SER A 360 -0.60 -5.20 2.31
N ALA A 361 -0.57 -3.89 2.56
CA ALA A 361 -0.22 -2.90 1.56
C ALA A 361 1.03 -3.29 0.75
N ASN A 362 1.63 -4.39 1.07
CA ASN A 362 2.82 -5.01 0.51
C ASN A 362 2.55 -5.96 -0.62
N LEU A 363 1.35 -6.52 -0.60
CA LEU A 363 0.89 -7.38 -1.68
C LEU A 363 0.08 -6.57 -2.67
N PHE A 364 -0.17 -5.28 -2.34
CA PHE A 364 -1.01 -4.42 -3.14
C PHE A 364 -0.32 -3.08 -3.34
N CYS A 365 -0.05 -2.71 -4.57
CA CYS A 365 0.24 -1.34 -4.93
C CYS A 365 -1.11 -0.67 -5.19
N LEU A 366 -1.63 0.03 -4.18
CA LEU A 366 -2.93 0.70 -4.23
C LEU A 366 -2.75 2.21 -4.28
N PRO A 367 -3.68 2.95 -4.89
CA PRO A 367 -3.72 4.39 -4.78
C PRO A 367 -3.85 4.86 -3.32
N LYS A 368 -3.47 6.11 -3.06
CA LYS A 368 -3.55 6.70 -1.71
C LYS A 368 -4.98 6.65 -1.17
N GLY A 369 -5.12 6.24 0.09
CA GLY A 369 -6.40 6.18 0.77
C GLY A 369 -7.26 4.96 0.42
N TYR A 370 -6.73 4.00 -0.32
CA TYR A 370 -7.44 2.76 -0.61
C TYR A 370 -7.01 1.63 0.32
N ILE A 371 -7.96 0.76 0.61
CA ILE A 371 -7.73 -0.59 1.11
C ILE A 371 -8.46 -1.57 0.20
N MET A 372 -8.00 -2.81 0.18
CA MET A 372 -8.56 -3.84 -0.68
C MET A 372 -8.71 -5.16 0.09
N GLN A 373 -9.73 -5.92 -0.29
CA GLN A 373 -9.91 -7.31 0.15
C GLN A 373 -10.42 -8.16 -1.00
N TYR A 374 -9.96 -9.41 -1.03
CA TYR A 374 -10.54 -10.45 -1.85
C TYR A 374 -11.70 -11.13 -1.12
N TYR A 375 -12.82 -11.27 -1.80
CA TYR A 375 -13.93 -12.16 -1.41
C TYR A 375 -13.89 -13.39 -2.33
N PRO A 376 -13.47 -14.55 -1.84
CA PRO A 376 -13.54 -15.78 -2.63
C PRO A 376 -14.98 -16.05 -3.07
N ALA A 377 -15.18 -16.45 -4.33
CA ALA A 377 -16.51 -16.67 -4.87
C ALA A 377 -17.31 -17.71 -4.04
N TYR A 378 -16.68 -18.83 -3.69
CA TYR A 378 -17.33 -19.85 -2.85
C TYR A 378 -17.86 -19.29 -1.52
N SER A 379 -17.12 -18.36 -0.88
CA SER A 379 -17.55 -17.75 0.37
C SER A 379 -18.74 -16.81 0.18
N LEU A 380 -18.79 -16.08 -0.94
CA LEU A 380 -19.92 -15.21 -1.26
C LEU A 380 -21.17 -16.04 -1.60
N VAL A 381 -21.00 -17.13 -2.36
CA VAL A 381 -22.10 -18.07 -2.69
C VAL A 381 -22.66 -18.72 -1.42
N GLU A 382 -21.80 -19.13 -0.47
CA GLU A 382 -22.23 -19.66 0.82
C GLU A 382 -23.04 -18.62 1.61
N LEU A 383 -22.52 -17.41 1.78
CA LEU A 383 -23.22 -16.33 2.47
C LEU A 383 -24.53 -15.94 1.79
N TYR A 384 -24.60 -16.02 0.46
CA TYR A 384 -25.84 -15.80 -0.30
C TYR A 384 -26.87 -16.86 0.00
N LYS A 385 -26.50 -18.15 -0.06
CA LYS A 385 -27.38 -19.30 0.26
C LYS A 385 -27.90 -19.21 1.70
N GLU A 386 -27.10 -18.70 2.62
CA GLU A 386 -27.48 -18.52 4.02
C GLU A 386 -28.30 -17.23 4.28
N GLY A 387 -28.58 -16.42 3.25
CA GLY A 387 -29.31 -15.15 3.39
C GLY A 387 -28.56 -14.07 4.17
N LYS A 388 -27.23 -14.14 4.21
CA LYS A 388 -26.36 -13.22 4.97
C LYS A 388 -25.82 -12.06 4.14
N LEU A 389 -26.26 -11.91 2.89
CA LEU A 389 -25.88 -10.80 2.03
C LEU A 389 -27.05 -9.89 1.74
N GLN A 390 -26.76 -8.60 1.54
CA GLN A 390 -27.70 -7.58 1.09
C GLN A 390 -27.04 -6.62 0.10
N GLY A 391 -27.87 -5.73 -0.52
CA GLY A 391 -27.38 -4.71 -1.46
C GLY A 391 -26.62 -5.31 -2.63
N GLU A 392 -25.64 -4.54 -3.14
CA GLU A 392 -24.87 -4.87 -4.33
C GLU A 392 -24.15 -6.23 -4.23
N LEU A 393 -23.58 -6.55 -3.07
CA LEU A 393 -22.86 -7.80 -2.89
C LEU A 393 -23.78 -9.03 -2.98
N LYS A 394 -25.08 -8.89 -2.58
CA LYS A 394 -26.09 -9.92 -2.78
C LYS A 394 -26.40 -10.14 -4.26
N GLU A 395 -26.51 -9.05 -5.03
CA GLU A 395 -26.77 -9.12 -6.47
C GLU A 395 -25.60 -9.77 -7.21
N ILE A 396 -24.37 -9.42 -6.85
CA ILE A 396 -23.17 -10.04 -7.39
C ILE A 396 -23.16 -11.53 -7.06
N ALA A 397 -23.31 -11.90 -5.79
CA ALA A 397 -23.21 -13.28 -5.33
C ALA A 397 -24.31 -14.19 -5.92
N SER A 398 -25.49 -13.63 -6.27
CA SER A 398 -26.57 -14.38 -6.93
C SER A 398 -26.20 -14.90 -8.32
N LYS A 399 -25.16 -14.35 -8.95
CA LYS A 399 -24.70 -14.68 -10.30
C LYS A 399 -23.38 -15.47 -10.31
N LEU A 400 -22.75 -15.64 -9.14
CA LEU A 400 -21.46 -16.31 -9.02
C LEU A 400 -21.62 -17.82 -8.89
N GLY A 401 -20.74 -18.57 -9.53
CA GLY A 401 -20.43 -19.96 -9.22
C GLY A 401 -19.39 -20.07 -8.10
N GLU A 402 -19.31 -21.23 -7.45
CA GLU A 402 -18.34 -21.45 -6.36
C GLU A 402 -16.88 -21.45 -6.86
N ASP A 403 -16.69 -21.84 -8.12
CA ASP A 403 -15.37 -21.92 -8.78
C ASP A 403 -15.01 -20.65 -9.55
N ASP A 404 -15.85 -19.61 -9.48
CA ASP A 404 -15.53 -18.33 -10.13
C ASP A 404 -14.36 -17.61 -9.49
N ASN A 405 -13.79 -16.68 -10.24
CA ASN A 405 -12.78 -15.79 -9.73
C ASN A 405 -13.29 -14.95 -8.55
N PRO A 406 -12.40 -14.54 -7.64
CA PRO A 406 -12.81 -13.73 -6.48
C PRO A 406 -13.35 -12.37 -6.90
N VAL A 407 -14.16 -11.79 -6.02
CA VAL A 407 -14.58 -10.40 -6.09
C VAL A 407 -13.58 -9.54 -5.31
N LEU A 408 -13.06 -8.50 -5.94
CA LEU A 408 -12.25 -7.49 -5.27
C LEU A 408 -13.17 -6.45 -4.62
N MET A 409 -13.08 -6.27 -3.33
CA MET A 409 -13.64 -5.12 -2.65
C MET A 409 -12.56 -4.06 -2.50
N LEU A 410 -12.81 -2.89 -3.05
CA LEU A 410 -11.99 -1.70 -2.88
C LEU A 410 -12.74 -0.69 -2.03
N ALA A 411 -12.06 -0.13 -1.04
CA ALA A 411 -12.63 0.94 -0.23
C ALA A 411 -11.69 2.16 -0.25
N LYS A 412 -12.19 3.27 -0.79
CA LYS A 412 -11.53 4.57 -0.79
C LYS A 412 -12.02 5.37 0.39
N PHE A 413 -11.15 5.66 1.36
CA PHE A 413 -11.51 6.47 2.51
C PHE A 413 -12.00 7.87 2.09
N LYS A 414 -13.11 8.31 2.69
CA LYS A 414 -13.65 9.67 2.57
C LYS A 414 -12.71 10.66 3.27
N GLU A 415 -12.48 11.81 2.66
CA GLU A 415 -11.67 12.91 3.19
C GLU A 415 -12.41 13.73 4.26
#